data_32473a591e3a0b4bef5a3006af2f054c
#
_entry.id   32473a591e3a0b4bef5a3006af2f054c
#
_cell.length_a   1.000
_cell.length_b   1.000
_cell.length_c   1.000
_cell.angle_alpha   90.00
_cell.angle_beta   90.00
_cell.angle_gamma   90.00
#
_symmetry.space_group_name_H-M   'P 1'
#
loop_
_entity.id
_entity.type
_entity.pdbx_description
1 polymer ?
#
loop_
_entity_poly.entity_id
_entity_poly.type
_entity_poly.pdbx_seq_one_letter_code
_entity_poly.pdbx_strand_id
1 'polypeptide(L)'
;MHKKNYDELFTKLLELFPNPDTELNFKTPFQLLIAVMLSAQTTDRQVNVVTDKLFLKVKEPNDVLNISEEDLAKQVSSVNYYKMKAKHIRESAEKLVELAKDKKTRLTKNERECFDKYGYYLPESLEWLTKLPWAWEKTAKVILYVWYKHDLIAVDTHVHRVANRLWIVKTDEPLATSKEIEKVVPKKWKRIAHHSLILFGRYYCTAKKPKCENCVLQKLCKFYKSN
;
A
#
# COMPACT_ATOMS: atom_id res chain seq x y z
N MET A 1 24.74 -9.04 15.73
CA MET A 1 24.33 -8.15 14.62
C MET A 1 24.70 -6.72 14.97
N HIS A 2 25.66 -6.11 14.28
CA HIS A 2 25.98 -4.71 14.51
C HIS A 2 24.71 -3.88 14.37
N LYS A 3 24.45 -2.95 15.31
CA LYS A 3 23.35 -1.99 15.20
C LYS A 3 23.46 -1.34 13.82
N LYS A 4 22.53 -1.66 12.90
CA LYS A 4 22.48 -0.97 11.62
C LYS A 4 22.30 0.50 11.91
N ASN A 5 23.04 1.31 11.20
CA ASN A 5 22.84 2.75 11.25
C ASN A 5 21.57 3.09 10.45
N TYR A 6 20.41 2.84 11.07
CA TYR A 6 19.11 3.15 10.45
C TYR A 6 18.97 4.65 10.16
N ASP A 7 19.62 5.48 10.95
CA ASP A 7 19.58 6.93 10.77
C ASP A 7 20.30 7.30 9.48
N GLU A 8 21.51 6.81 9.24
CA GLU A 8 22.20 7.03 7.97
C GLU A 8 21.42 6.42 6.79
N LEU A 9 20.88 5.21 6.95
CA LEU A 9 20.13 4.53 5.91
C LEU A 9 18.92 5.37 5.44
N PHE A 10 18.05 5.75 6.38
CA PHE A 10 16.82 6.46 6.03
C PHE A 10 17.06 7.93 5.70
N THR A 11 18.06 8.57 6.25
CA THR A 11 18.48 9.92 5.82
C THR A 11 18.89 9.91 4.35
N LYS A 12 19.75 8.98 3.93
CA LYS A 12 20.14 8.84 2.52
C LYS A 12 18.97 8.49 1.59
N LEU A 13 18.00 7.72 2.06
CA LEU A 13 16.77 7.45 1.29
C LEU A 13 15.89 8.70 1.17
N LEU A 14 15.83 9.54 2.21
CA LEU A 14 15.09 10.81 2.17
C LEU A 14 15.78 11.86 1.27
N GLU A 15 17.10 11.83 1.15
CA GLU A 15 17.82 12.67 0.15
C GLU A 15 17.41 12.32 -1.27
N LEU A 16 17.15 11.02 -1.58
CA LEU A 16 16.65 10.59 -2.88
C LEU A 16 15.15 10.81 -3.08
N PHE A 17 14.39 10.66 -2.01
CA PHE A 17 12.93 10.71 -1.98
C PHE A 17 12.48 11.56 -0.78
N PRO A 18 12.51 12.91 -0.87
CA PRO A 18 12.24 13.79 0.27
C PRO A 18 10.84 13.60 0.89
N ASN A 19 9.85 13.27 0.07
CA ASN A 19 8.47 13.03 0.51
C ASN A 19 7.99 11.68 -0.02
N PRO A 20 8.45 10.56 0.56
CA PRO A 20 8.10 9.25 0.08
C PRO A 20 6.63 8.96 0.43
N ASP A 21 5.77 8.92 -0.56
CA ASP A 21 4.34 8.60 -0.43
C ASP A 21 3.88 7.70 -1.58
N THR A 22 2.63 7.30 -1.56
CA THR A 22 2.04 6.49 -2.63
C THR A 22 1.98 7.27 -3.95
N GLU A 23 2.24 6.56 -5.05
CA GLU A 23 2.09 7.11 -6.41
C GLU A 23 0.65 6.96 -6.94
N LEU A 24 -0.27 6.35 -6.16
CA LEU A 24 -1.68 6.20 -6.52
C LEU A 24 -2.46 7.49 -6.32
N ASN A 25 -3.34 7.83 -7.29
CA ASN A 25 -4.23 8.98 -7.23
C ASN A 25 -5.55 8.60 -6.52
N PHE A 26 -5.94 9.37 -5.50
CA PHE A 26 -7.22 9.23 -4.80
C PHE A 26 -7.57 10.50 -4.03
N LYS A 27 -8.86 10.70 -3.72
CA LYS A 27 -9.37 11.82 -2.92
C LYS A 27 -10.18 11.38 -1.70
N THR A 28 -10.71 10.17 -1.73
CA THR A 28 -11.54 9.61 -0.65
C THR A 28 -10.97 8.26 -0.17
N PRO A 29 -11.34 7.80 1.04
CA PRO A 29 -10.88 6.50 1.53
C PRO A 29 -11.32 5.34 0.63
N PHE A 30 -12.52 5.43 0.04
CA PHE A 30 -13.01 4.41 -0.88
C PHE A 30 -12.23 4.41 -2.21
N GLN A 31 -11.88 5.57 -2.74
CA GLN A 31 -10.99 5.67 -3.91
C GLN A 31 -9.62 5.06 -3.63
N LEU A 32 -9.05 5.30 -2.44
CA LEU A 32 -7.81 4.63 -2.03
C LEU A 32 -7.96 3.11 -2.03
N LEU A 33 -9.05 2.59 -1.43
CA LEU A 33 -9.33 1.14 -1.43
C LEU A 33 -9.34 0.58 -2.85
N ILE A 34 -10.10 1.21 -3.77
CA ILE A 34 -10.17 0.80 -5.18
C ILE A 34 -8.78 0.84 -5.82
N ALA A 35 -8.05 1.94 -5.68
CA ALA A 35 -6.73 2.09 -6.29
C ALA A 35 -5.75 1.01 -5.81
N VAL A 36 -5.73 0.70 -4.51
CA VAL A 36 -4.88 -0.35 -3.94
C VAL A 36 -5.32 -1.74 -4.42
N MET A 37 -6.63 -2.02 -4.54
CA MET A 37 -7.12 -3.29 -5.10
C MET A 37 -6.71 -3.44 -6.58
N LEU A 38 -6.81 -2.37 -7.35
CA LEU A 38 -6.42 -2.37 -8.77
C LEU A 38 -4.90 -2.52 -8.95
N SER A 39 -4.07 -2.06 -8.00
CA SER A 39 -2.60 -2.12 -8.09
C SER A 39 -2.02 -3.53 -7.92
N ALA A 40 -2.80 -4.52 -7.48
CA ALA A 40 -2.35 -5.90 -7.44
C ALA A 40 -1.98 -6.39 -8.85
N GLN A 41 -0.69 -6.70 -9.06
CA GLN A 41 -0.12 -7.12 -10.35
C GLN A 41 -0.33 -6.13 -11.51
N THR A 42 -0.50 -4.84 -11.20
CA THR A 42 -0.65 -3.76 -12.17
C THR A 42 0.21 -2.58 -11.70
N THR A 43 0.87 -1.86 -12.60
CA THR A 43 1.69 -0.71 -12.24
C THR A 43 0.82 0.46 -11.76
N ASP A 44 1.31 1.26 -10.81
CA ASP A 44 0.57 2.42 -10.29
C ASP A 44 0.22 3.41 -11.41
N ARG A 45 1.11 3.58 -12.39
CA ARG A 45 0.84 4.40 -13.60
C ARG A 45 -0.40 3.91 -14.36
N GLN A 46 -0.51 2.59 -14.59
CA GLN A 46 -1.67 2.03 -15.30
C GLN A 46 -2.93 2.12 -14.45
N VAL A 47 -2.81 1.94 -13.14
CA VAL A 47 -3.93 2.14 -12.21
C VAL A 47 -4.42 3.58 -12.29
N ASN A 48 -3.54 4.58 -12.23
CA ASN A 48 -3.91 5.98 -12.30
C ASN A 48 -4.63 6.33 -13.61
N VAL A 49 -4.17 5.81 -14.76
CA VAL A 49 -4.87 6.01 -16.05
C VAL A 49 -6.33 5.53 -16.01
N VAL A 50 -6.59 4.42 -15.32
CA VAL A 50 -7.94 3.87 -15.16
C VAL A 50 -8.73 4.66 -14.12
N THR A 51 -8.13 4.91 -12.97
CA THR A 51 -8.83 5.56 -11.85
C THR A 51 -9.13 7.02 -12.10
N ASP A 52 -8.31 7.73 -12.88
CA ASP A 52 -8.58 9.12 -13.28
C ASP A 52 -9.94 9.26 -13.99
N LYS A 53 -10.32 8.27 -14.81
CA LYS A 53 -11.63 8.23 -15.47
C LYS A 53 -12.73 7.72 -14.53
N LEU A 54 -12.46 6.64 -13.81
CA LEU A 54 -13.43 6.01 -12.90
C LEU A 54 -13.83 6.98 -11.77
N PHE A 55 -12.88 7.69 -11.18
CA PHE A 55 -13.09 8.58 -10.05
C PHE A 55 -13.79 9.90 -10.37
N LEU A 56 -14.03 10.19 -11.64
CA LEU A 56 -14.97 11.26 -12.03
C LEU A 56 -16.41 10.92 -11.60
N LYS A 57 -16.75 9.62 -11.59
CA LYS A 57 -18.10 9.11 -11.27
C LYS A 57 -18.16 8.41 -9.92
N VAL A 58 -17.07 7.80 -9.47
CA VAL A 58 -17.01 7.00 -8.23
C VAL A 58 -16.25 7.77 -7.16
N LYS A 59 -16.97 8.23 -6.13
CA LYS A 59 -16.42 8.93 -4.96
C LYS A 59 -16.65 8.13 -3.67
N GLU A 60 -17.77 7.42 -3.59
CA GLU A 60 -18.23 6.69 -2.43
C GLU A 60 -18.74 5.27 -2.80
N PRO A 61 -18.94 4.37 -1.83
CA PRO A 61 -19.39 3.02 -2.09
C PRO A 61 -20.71 2.93 -2.89
N ASN A 62 -21.68 3.80 -2.61
CA ASN A 62 -22.97 3.79 -3.30
C ASN A 62 -22.83 4.06 -4.82
N ASP A 63 -21.86 4.87 -5.23
CA ASP A 63 -21.64 5.16 -6.65
C ASP A 63 -21.30 3.87 -7.44
N VAL A 64 -20.52 2.97 -6.84
CA VAL A 64 -20.20 1.66 -7.46
C VAL A 64 -21.44 0.77 -7.54
N LEU A 65 -22.30 0.80 -6.53
CA LEU A 65 -23.52 -0.03 -6.51
C LEU A 65 -24.53 0.39 -7.60
N ASN A 66 -24.46 1.64 -8.04
CA ASN A 66 -25.27 2.17 -9.15
C ASN A 66 -24.70 1.83 -10.55
N ILE A 67 -23.54 1.19 -10.64
CA ILE A 67 -22.91 0.74 -11.89
C ILE A 67 -23.07 -0.78 -11.97
N SER A 68 -23.44 -1.32 -13.14
CA SER A 68 -23.46 -2.77 -13.33
C SER A 68 -22.05 -3.37 -13.18
N GLU A 69 -21.95 -4.63 -12.74
CA GLU A 69 -20.64 -5.30 -12.63
C GLU A 69 -19.92 -5.35 -13.99
N GLU A 70 -20.67 -5.56 -15.07
CA GLU A 70 -20.13 -5.58 -16.43
C GLU A 70 -19.55 -4.22 -16.85
N ASP A 71 -20.26 -3.13 -16.56
CA ASP A 71 -19.79 -1.79 -16.92
C ASP A 71 -18.63 -1.35 -16.03
N LEU A 72 -18.64 -1.71 -14.75
CA LEU A 72 -17.47 -1.52 -13.89
C LEU A 72 -16.25 -2.30 -14.42
N ALA A 73 -16.45 -3.57 -14.81
CA ALA A 73 -15.39 -4.39 -15.39
C ALA A 73 -14.86 -3.79 -16.70
N LYS A 74 -15.72 -3.25 -17.58
CA LYS A 74 -15.29 -2.54 -18.80
C LYS A 74 -14.44 -1.31 -18.48
N GLN A 75 -14.83 -0.51 -17.47
CA GLN A 75 -14.10 0.69 -17.07
C GLN A 75 -12.69 0.38 -16.53
N VAL A 76 -12.49 -0.79 -15.90
CA VAL A 76 -11.19 -1.21 -15.37
C VAL A 76 -10.51 -2.28 -16.23
N SER A 77 -10.92 -2.48 -17.47
CA SER A 77 -10.50 -3.60 -18.34
C SER A 77 -9.02 -3.63 -18.69
N SER A 78 -8.31 -2.52 -18.57
CA SER A 78 -6.87 -2.45 -18.86
C SER A 78 -5.97 -2.88 -17.68
N VAL A 79 -6.53 -3.25 -16.52
CA VAL A 79 -5.77 -3.84 -15.42
C VAL A 79 -5.86 -5.37 -15.43
N ASN A 80 -4.84 -6.02 -14.91
CA ASN A 80 -4.84 -7.48 -14.80
C ASN A 80 -5.97 -7.97 -13.89
N TYR A 81 -6.61 -9.08 -14.27
CA TYR A 81 -7.73 -9.71 -13.53
C TYR A 81 -8.95 -8.78 -13.32
N TYR A 82 -9.19 -7.88 -14.25
CA TYR A 82 -10.17 -6.81 -14.14
C TYR A 82 -11.58 -7.27 -13.77
N LYS A 83 -12.08 -8.37 -14.33
CA LYS A 83 -13.42 -8.92 -14.02
C LYS A 83 -13.54 -9.26 -12.53
N MET A 84 -12.56 -10.01 -12.00
CA MET A 84 -12.54 -10.39 -10.60
C MET A 84 -12.36 -9.17 -9.69
N LYS A 85 -11.52 -8.20 -10.08
CA LYS A 85 -11.34 -6.95 -9.34
C LYS A 85 -12.61 -6.12 -9.31
N ALA A 86 -13.35 -6.01 -10.44
CA ALA A 86 -14.64 -5.32 -10.48
C ALA A 86 -15.64 -5.94 -9.52
N LYS A 87 -15.77 -7.27 -9.52
CA LYS A 87 -16.61 -8.00 -8.59
C LYS A 87 -16.22 -7.69 -7.13
N HIS A 88 -14.94 -7.79 -6.78
CA HIS A 88 -14.49 -7.54 -5.40
C HIS A 88 -14.63 -6.07 -4.96
N ILE A 89 -14.48 -5.12 -5.87
CA ILE A 89 -14.75 -3.70 -5.59
C ILE A 89 -16.23 -3.54 -5.23
N ARG A 90 -17.13 -4.17 -5.97
CA ARG A 90 -18.57 -4.13 -5.70
C ARG A 90 -18.92 -4.78 -4.36
N GLU A 91 -18.44 -5.98 -4.10
CA GLU A 91 -18.62 -6.68 -2.82
C GLU A 91 -18.06 -5.88 -1.63
N SER A 92 -16.94 -5.19 -1.83
CA SER A 92 -16.39 -4.29 -0.80
C SER A 92 -17.27 -3.07 -0.57
N ALA A 93 -17.86 -2.51 -1.63
CA ALA A 93 -18.80 -1.41 -1.52
C ALA A 93 -20.04 -1.81 -0.73
N GLU A 94 -20.62 -2.99 -1.02
CA GLU A 94 -21.77 -3.55 -0.30
C GLU A 94 -21.50 -3.68 1.20
N LYS A 95 -20.35 -4.27 1.56
CA LYS A 95 -19.94 -4.40 2.96
C LYS A 95 -19.74 -3.06 3.68
N LEU A 96 -19.18 -2.06 2.99
CA LEU A 96 -18.98 -0.74 3.58
C LEU A 96 -20.29 0.02 3.78
N VAL A 97 -21.25 -0.14 2.85
CA VAL A 97 -22.60 0.43 3.00
C VAL A 97 -23.35 -0.25 4.15
N GLU A 98 -23.24 -1.57 4.29
CA GLU A 98 -23.82 -2.31 5.40
C GLU A 98 -23.22 -1.85 6.74
N LEU A 99 -21.90 -1.78 6.81
CA LEU A 99 -21.17 -1.31 7.99
C LEU A 99 -21.56 0.11 8.41
N ALA A 100 -21.75 1.02 7.45
CA ALA A 100 -22.16 2.39 7.71
C ALA A 100 -23.56 2.50 8.32
N LYS A 101 -24.43 1.50 8.11
CA LYS A 101 -25.78 1.43 8.71
C LYS A 101 -25.78 0.84 10.13
N ASP A 102 -24.72 0.18 10.55
CA ASP A 102 -24.63 -0.43 11.88
C ASP A 102 -24.37 0.62 12.96
N LYS A 103 -25.46 1.07 13.61
CA LYS A 103 -25.41 2.05 14.71
C LYS A 103 -24.80 1.51 16.02
N LYS A 104 -24.56 0.18 16.13
CA LYS A 104 -24.04 -0.46 17.34
C LYS A 104 -22.51 -0.45 17.39
N THR A 105 -21.83 -0.32 16.27
CA THR A 105 -20.38 -0.31 16.21
C THR A 105 -19.80 0.95 16.82
N ARG A 106 -18.93 0.77 17.83
CA ARG A 106 -18.18 1.87 18.43
C ARG A 106 -17.04 2.26 17.53
N LEU A 107 -17.11 3.42 16.91
CA LEU A 107 -16.09 3.94 16.01
C LEU A 107 -14.88 4.49 16.79
N THR A 108 -13.68 4.31 16.27
CA THR A 108 -12.49 5.05 16.68
C THR A 108 -12.66 6.54 16.37
N LYS A 109 -11.76 7.38 16.86
CA LYS A 109 -11.78 8.82 16.53
C LYS A 109 -11.64 9.03 15.02
N ASN A 110 -10.68 8.36 14.39
CA ASN A 110 -10.41 8.50 12.96
C ASN A 110 -11.57 7.98 12.09
N GLU A 111 -12.18 6.85 12.49
CA GLU A 111 -13.37 6.32 11.81
C GLU A 111 -14.56 7.29 11.94
N ARG A 112 -14.73 7.91 13.09
CA ARG A 112 -15.77 8.93 13.33
C ARG A 112 -15.57 10.13 12.43
N GLU A 113 -14.37 10.70 12.39
CA GLU A 113 -14.03 11.82 11.51
C GLU A 113 -14.27 11.48 10.02
N CYS A 114 -13.94 10.25 9.63
CA CYS A 114 -14.17 9.74 8.29
C CYS A 114 -15.67 9.63 8.00
N PHE A 115 -16.44 9.05 8.92
CA PHE A 115 -17.88 8.89 8.78
C PHE A 115 -18.61 10.24 8.71
N ASP A 116 -18.26 11.18 9.56
CA ASP A 116 -18.86 12.52 9.60
C ASP A 116 -18.62 13.29 8.29
N LYS A 117 -17.46 13.05 7.65
CA LYS A 117 -17.09 13.72 6.40
C LYS A 117 -17.67 13.07 5.14
N TYR A 118 -17.75 11.74 5.12
CA TYR A 118 -18.05 10.98 3.89
C TYR A 118 -19.34 10.14 3.98
N GLY A 119 -19.95 10.02 5.16
CA GLY A 119 -21.12 9.14 5.37
C GLY A 119 -20.80 7.65 5.45
N TYR A 120 -19.54 7.28 5.35
CA TYR A 120 -19.01 5.92 5.50
C TYR A 120 -17.57 5.98 6.03
N TYR A 121 -17.00 4.84 6.39
CA TYR A 121 -15.61 4.74 6.84
C TYR A 121 -14.99 3.41 6.40
N LEU A 122 -13.66 3.38 6.30
CA LEU A 122 -12.91 2.13 6.27
C LEU A 122 -12.57 1.77 7.72
N PRO A 123 -12.77 0.53 8.17
CA PRO A 123 -12.38 0.15 9.52
C PRO A 123 -10.88 0.33 9.76
N GLU A 124 -10.52 0.96 10.87
CA GLU A 124 -9.14 1.14 11.34
C GLU A 124 -8.62 -0.14 12.01
N SER A 125 -8.83 -1.27 11.37
CA SER A 125 -8.49 -2.60 11.87
C SER A 125 -7.93 -3.48 10.77
N LEU A 126 -6.71 -4.00 11.00
CA LEU A 126 -6.07 -4.94 10.08
C LEU A 126 -6.93 -6.20 9.89
N GLU A 127 -7.45 -6.75 11.02
CA GLU A 127 -8.29 -7.95 11.01
C GLU A 127 -9.57 -7.74 10.18
N TRP A 128 -10.21 -6.57 10.32
CA TRP A 128 -11.43 -6.31 9.58
C TRP A 128 -11.15 -6.06 8.09
N LEU A 129 -10.14 -5.25 7.78
CA LEU A 129 -9.78 -4.96 6.39
C LEU A 129 -9.40 -6.22 5.62
N THR A 130 -8.75 -7.20 6.26
CA THR A 130 -8.43 -8.48 5.62
C THR A 130 -9.64 -9.38 5.36
N LYS A 131 -10.81 -9.07 5.91
CA LYS A 131 -12.09 -9.74 5.60
C LYS A 131 -12.76 -9.19 4.34
N LEU A 132 -12.29 -8.04 3.81
CA LEU A 132 -12.74 -7.56 2.52
C LEU A 132 -12.25 -8.48 1.40
N PRO A 133 -13.06 -8.71 0.35
CA PRO A 133 -12.61 -9.46 -0.82
C PRO A 133 -11.33 -8.87 -1.39
N TRP A 134 -10.32 -9.72 -1.65
CA TRP A 134 -9.01 -9.34 -2.19
C TRP A 134 -8.16 -8.37 -1.32
N ALA A 135 -8.59 -8.03 -0.12
CA ALA A 135 -7.81 -7.22 0.80
C ALA A 135 -6.89 -8.10 1.67
N TRP A 136 -5.79 -8.59 1.09
CA TRP A 136 -4.78 -9.33 1.84
C TRP A 136 -4.03 -8.42 2.81
N GLU A 137 -3.23 -8.98 3.70
CA GLU A 137 -2.48 -8.25 4.74
C GLU A 137 -1.74 -7.03 4.18
N LYS A 138 -1.09 -7.16 3.01
CA LYS A 138 -0.41 -6.05 2.35
C LYS A 138 -1.36 -4.90 2.02
N THR A 139 -2.51 -5.20 1.40
CA THR A 139 -3.53 -4.20 1.02
C THR A 139 -4.07 -3.48 2.25
N ALA A 140 -4.42 -4.23 3.28
CA ALA A 140 -4.92 -3.68 4.54
C ALA A 140 -3.87 -2.79 5.23
N LYS A 141 -2.60 -3.22 5.28
CA LYS A 141 -1.51 -2.39 5.81
C LYS A 141 -1.29 -1.10 5.01
N VAL A 142 -1.41 -1.15 3.67
CA VAL A 142 -1.31 0.06 2.84
C VAL A 142 -2.43 1.04 3.17
N ILE A 143 -3.68 0.58 3.33
CA ILE A 143 -4.81 1.43 3.71
C ILE A 143 -4.57 2.07 5.09
N LEU A 144 -4.20 1.28 6.10
CA LEU A 144 -3.91 1.78 7.44
C LEU A 144 -2.76 2.78 7.44
N TYR A 145 -1.73 2.52 6.68
CA TYR A 145 -0.58 3.39 6.54
C TYR A 145 -0.93 4.70 5.80
N VAL A 146 -1.56 4.60 4.62
CA VAL A 146 -1.81 5.76 3.76
C VAL A 146 -2.94 6.63 4.30
N TRP A 147 -4.05 6.03 4.71
CA TRP A 147 -5.23 6.78 5.16
C TRP A 147 -5.14 7.19 6.64
N TYR A 148 -4.91 6.22 7.50
CA TYR A 148 -4.89 6.44 8.95
C TYR A 148 -3.52 6.82 9.52
N LYS A 149 -2.49 6.86 8.68
CA LYS A 149 -1.12 7.25 9.05
C LYS A 149 -0.48 6.36 10.12
N HIS A 150 -0.86 5.08 10.15
CA HIS A 150 -0.24 4.09 11.05
C HIS A 150 1.23 3.85 10.71
N ASP A 151 2.04 3.58 11.73
CA ASP A 151 3.47 3.26 11.59
C ASP A 151 3.66 1.78 11.19
N LEU A 152 3.17 1.40 10.00
CA LEU A 152 3.22 0.05 9.45
C LEU A 152 4.13 -0.01 8.22
N ILE A 153 4.71 -1.19 7.97
CA ILE A 153 5.51 -1.45 6.77
C ILE A 153 4.83 -2.56 5.98
N ALA A 154 4.07 -2.20 4.95
CA ALA A 154 3.53 -3.18 4.02
C ALA A 154 4.65 -3.73 3.12
N VAL A 155 4.81 -5.04 3.07
CA VAL A 155 5.90 -5.67 2.33
C VAL A 155 5.40 -6.20 0.99
N ASP A 156 5.94 -5.66 -0.08
CA ASP A 156 5.82 -6.19 -1.43
C ASP A 156 7.16 -6.79 -1.90
N THR A 157 7.23 -7.20 -3.16
CA THR A 157 8.45 -7.76 -3.74
C THR A 157 9.62 -6.77 -3.78
N HIS A 158 9.35 -5.46 -3.84
CA HIS A 158 10.38 -4.43 -3.81
C HIS A 158 10.94 -4.28 -2.39
N VAL A 159 10.07 -4.11 -1.40
CA VAL A 159 10.47 -4.00 0.01
C VAL A 159 11.19 -5.28 0.46
N HIS A 160 10.64 -6.46 0.14
CA HIS A 160 11.28 -7.76 0.45
C HIS A 160 12.70 -7.82 -0.10
N ARG A 161 12.89 -7.57 -1.40
CA ARG A 161 14.21 -7.60 -2.04
C ARG A 161 15.18 -6.60 -1.42
N VAL A 162 14.76 -5.35 -1.25
CA VAL A 162 15.62 -4.29 -0.71
C VAL A 162 16.00 -4.56 0.73
N ALA A 163 15.04 -4.99 1.56
CA ALA A 163 15.27 -5.31 2.96
C ALA A 163 16.29 -6.45 3.13
N ASN A 164 16.22 -7.48 2.28
CA ASN A 164 17.18 -8.59 2.30
C ASN A 164 18.55 -8.16 1.75
N ARG A 165 18.63 -7.43 0.63
CA ARG A 165 19.90 -6.95 0.06
C ARG A 165 20.65 -5.99 1.00
N LEU A 166 19.93 -5.13 1.68
CA LEU A 166 20.48 -4.26 2.72
C LEU A 166 20.72 -4.98 4.04
N TRP A 167 20.28 -6.23 4.15
CA TRP A 167 20.32 -7.01 5.37
C TRP A 167 19.58 -6.39 6.57
N ILE A 168 18.48 -5.70 6.29
CA ILE A 168 17.54 -5.27 7.33
C ILE A 168 16.94 -6.51 8.00
N VAL A 169 16.58 -7.47 7.17
CA VAL A 169 16.14 -8.82 7.56
C VAL A 169 16.86 -9.87 6.70
N LYS A 170 16.72 -11.15 7.06
CA LYS A 170 17.11 -12.29 6.24
C LYS A 170 15.94 -13.26 6.22
N THR A 171 15.19 -13.26 5.13
CA THR A 171 13.94 -14.02 4.96
C THR A 171 13.77 -14.44 3.51
N ASP A 172 13.09 -15.55 3.27
CA ASP A 172 12.96 -16.12 1.93
C ASP A 172 11.71 -15.65 1.18
N GLU A 173 10.71 -15.13 1.92
CA GLU A 173 9.44 -14.71 1.34
C GLU A 173 8.92 -13.37 1.93
N PRO A 174 8.05 -12.64 1.20
CA PRO A 174 7.52 -11.35 1.64
C PRO A 174 6.76 -11.40 2.96
N LEU A 175 6.01 -12.48 3.23
CA LEU A 175 5.23 -12.61 4.47
C LEU A 175 6.14 -12.71 5.70
N ALA A 176 7.21 -13.49 5.62
CA ALA A 176 8.23 -13.57 6.66
C ALA A 176 8.92 -12.21 6.86
N THR A 177 9.24 -11.52 5.75
CA THR A 177 9.79 -10.15 5.79
C THR A 177 8.85 -9.18 6.52
N SER A 178 7.53 -9.26 6.25
CA SER A 178 6.52 -8.40 6.89
C SER A 178 6.53 -8.54 8.42
N LYS A 179 6.64 -9.77 8.91
CA LYS A 179 6.69 -10.06 10.36
C LYS A 179 7.98 -9.59 11.03
N GLU A 180 9.10 -9.69 10.33
CA GLU A 180 10.42 -9.39 10.90
C GLU A 180 10.81 -7.91 10.76
N ILE A 181 10.49 -7.24 9.66
CA ILE A 181 10.92 -5.87 9.40
C ILE A 181 10.36 -4.88 10.42
N GLU A 182 9.11 -5.09 10.85
CA GLU A 182 8.47 -4.23 11.85
C GLU A 182 9.08 -4.35 13.24
N LYS A 183 9.75 -5.47 13.55
CA LYS A 183 10.45 -5.68 14.83
C LYS A 183 11.81 -4.96 14.87
N VAL A 184 12.47 -4.85 13.72
CA VAL A 184 13.85 -4.38 13.64
C VAL A 184 13.98 -2.92 13.22
N VAL A 185 13.03 -2.38 12.46
CA VAL A 185 13.04 -0.96 12.07
C VAL A 185 12.58 -0.10 13.25
N PRO A 186 13.39 0.88 13.69
CA PRO A 186 13.01 1.78 14.79
C PRO A 186 11.71 2.54 14.50
N LYS A 187 10.87 2.73 15.53
CA LYS A 187 9.56 3.37 15.41
C LYS A 187 9.60 4.69 14.62
N LYS A 188 10.58 5.55 14.90
CA LYS A 188 10.74 6.86 14.23
C LYS A 188 10.89 6.77 12.72
N TRP A 189 11.33 5.61 12.18
CA TRP A 189 11.55 5.39 10.75
C TRP A 189 10.44 4.58 10.07
N LYS A 190 9.56 3.88 10.82
CA LYS A 190 8.54 3.00 10.23
C LYS A 190 7.66 3.73 9.23
N ARG A 191 7.24 4.95 9.56
CA ARG A 191 6.34 5.73 8.71
C ARG A 191 6.91 6.03 7.32
N ILE A 192 8.20 6.31 7.22
CA ILE A 192 8.82 6.60 5.91
C ILE A 192 9.42 5.35 5.27
N ALA A 193 9.73 4.33 6.05
CA ALA A 193 10.41 3.12 5.59
C ALA A 193 9.65 2.43 4.47
N HIS A 194 8.33 2.33 4.55
CA HIS A 194 7.50 1.66 3.55
C HIS A 194 7.74 2.22 2.15
N HIS A 195 7.41 3.49 1.91
CA HIS A 195 7.52 4.09 0.59
C HIS A 195 8.97 4.33 0.16
N SER A 196 9.86 4.71 1.08
CA SER A 196 11.28 4.85 0.74
C SER A 196 11.89 3.55 0.21
N LEU A 197 11.57 2.41 0.81
CA LEU A 197 12.07 1.11 0.35
C LEU A 197 11.41 0.67 -0.96
N ILE A 198 10.12 0.96 -1.17
CA ILE A 198 9.43 0.71 -2.44
C ILE A 198 10.09 1.53 -3.56
N LEU A 199 10.17 2.85 -3.41
CA LEU A 199 10.72 3.75 -4.42
C LEU A 199 12.17 3.40 -4.74
N PHE A 200 12.98 3.15 -3.70
CA PHE A 200 14.35 2.69 -3.89
C PHE A 200 14.42 1.37 -4.66
N GLY A 201 13.53 0.42 -4.36
CA GLY A 201 13.44 -0.86 -5.08
C GLY A 201 12.97 -0.70 -6.53
N ARG A 202 12.10 0.26 -6.82
CA ARG A 202 11.61 0.54 -8.18
C ARG A 202 12.67 1.21 -9.05
N TYR A 203 13.33 2.22 -8.52
CA TYR A 203 14.13 3.14 -9.35
C TYR A 203 15.64 2.92 -9.27
N TYR A 204 16.16 2.32 -8.18
CA TYR A 204 17.59 2.12 -7.96
C TYR A 204 17.96 0.64 -7.79
N CYS A 205 17.44 -0.02 -6.76
CA CYS A 205 17.78 -1.40 -6.42
C CYS A 205 16.86 -2.39 -7.16
N THR A 206 16.83 -2.31 -8.49
CA THR A 206 15.98 -3.16 -9.34
C THR A 206 16.37 -4.65 -9.25
N ALA A 207 15.46 -5.56 -9.66
CA ALA A 207 15.69 -6.99 -9.53
C ALA A 207 16.88 -7.47 -10.40
N LYS A 208 16.86 -7.12 -11.69
CA LYS A 208 17.82 -7.65 -12.69
C LYS A 208 19.09 -6.80 -12.83
N LYS A 209 18.97 -5.47 -12.84
CA LYS A 209 20.07 -4.53 -13.09
C LYS A 209 20.06 -3.41 -12.03
N PRO A 210 20.44 -3.69 -10.77
CA PRO A 210 20.51 -2.64 -9.75
C PRO A 210 21.64 -1.65 -10.07
N LYS A 211 21.39 -0.36 -9.78
CA LYS A 211 22.37 0.72 -10.01
C LYS A 211 23.40 0.78 -8.88
N CYS A 212 24.18 -0.30 -8.69
CA CYS A 212 25.07 -0.45 -7.55
C CYS A 212 26.25 0.52 -7.55
N GLU A 213 26.84 0.83 -8.71
CA GLU A 213 28.02 1.69 -8.82
C GLU A 213 27.78 3.11 -8.31
N ASN A 214 26.57 3.65 -8.55
CA ASN A 214 26.18 4.99 -8.13
C ASN A 214 25.17 4.98 -6.96
N CYS A 215 25.16 3.90 -6.17
CA CYS A 215 24.19 3.73 -5.10
C CYS A 215 24.62 4.49 -3.83
N VAL A 216 23.77 5.39 -3.36
CA VAL A 216 24.02 6.15 -2.11
C VAL A 216 24.13 5.25 -0.86
N LEU A 217 23.59 4.02 -0.93
CA LEU A 217 23.62 3.03 0.15
C LEU A 217 24.77 2.00 0.00
N GLN A 218 25.69 2.18 -0.94
CA GLN A 218 26.75 1.22 -1.25
C GLN A 218 27.54 0.81 -0.01
N LYS A 219 27.94 1.77 0.82
CA LYS A 219 28.70 1.53 2.05
C LYS A 219 27.94 0.70 3.11
N LEU A 220 26.61 0.80 3.11
CA LEU A 220 25.71 0.09 4.04
C LEU A 220 25.22 -1.24 3.45
N CYS A 221 25.37 -1.44 2.14
CA CYS A 221 24.78 -2.56 1.42
C CYS A 221 25.62 -3.82 1.53
N LYS A 222 25.03 -4.90 2.08
CA LYS A 222 25.74 -6.17 2.16
C LYS A 222 25.74 -6.90 0.83
N PHE A 223 24.69 -6.80 0.05
CA PHE A 223 24.63 -7.37 -1.30
C PHE A 223 25.76 -6.84 -2.19
N TYR A 224 26.06 -5.54 -2.13
CA TYR A 224 27.18 -4.96 -2.89
C TYR A 224 28.55 -5.45 -2.42
N LYS A 225 28.71 -5.71 -1.13
CA LYS A 225 29.99 -6.18 -0.56
C LYS A 225 30.24 -7.68 -0.82
N SER A 226 29.22 -8.42 -1.21
CA SER A 226 29.28 -9.88 -1.42
C SER A 226 29.33 -10.27 -2.91
N ASN A 227 29.20 -9.31 -3.82
CA ASN A 227 29.35 -9.46 -5.28
C ASN A 227 30.49 -8.57 -5.79
#